data_3dc9802fe0db668c29f4ee85a99167e3
#
_entry.id   3dc9802fe0db668c29f4ee85a99167e3
#
_cell.length_a   1.000
_cell.length_b   1.000
_cell.length_c   1.000
_cell.angle_alpha   90.00
_cell.angle_beta   90.00
_cell.angle_gamma   90.00
#
_symmetry.space_group_name_H-M   'P 1'
#
loop_
_entity.id
_entity.type
_entity.pdbx_description
1 polymer ?
#
loop_
_entity_poly.entity_id
_entity_poly.type
_entity_poly.pdbx_seq_one_letter_code
_entity_poly.pdbx_strand_id
1 'polypeptide(L)'
;MLAVKSSSDKTFRGDKLQIYDSLPKDNGLQRYLVGGAVRDKLLNIDSYDRDWVVVGSTPQQMENLGFTAVGKDFPVFLHPKTKEEHALARTERKSGSGYTGFECYFAPDVSLEEDLMRRDLTINAIAQDDKGQLYDPYHGQKDLSDRVLRHVSDAFVEDPLRVLRVARFAAKLHHLNFTVAPETMDMMSEIVQSGELAHLTAERVWQEWHKSLSTPHPEVFLSILKECGALAVVLPEIDALFGVPQPEKWHPEIDTGIHTLMVAQQAALLSPSLPVRFAAQVHDLGKGVTPESEWPSHKMHCHTGLKIIKKLCERVRVPNEFRDLALLVCEQHSNIHRAGELKPTTFLKVLNKFDVWRKPDRLDDILLCCQADHAGRKGLEDQPYPQKARFEVAYQAALQVEVKAIIADGFQGKDIREEQEKRRAIAIEHALSELASS
;
A
#
# COMPACT_ATOMS: atom_id res chain seq x y z
N MET A 1 37.75 6.16 19.87
CA MET A 1 37.37 5.15 20.87
C MET A 1 36.45 5.80 21.88
N LEU A 2 35.15 5.71 21.66
CA LEU A 2 34.12 5.98 22.66
C LEU A 2 32.89 5.17 22.24
N ALA A 3 32.63 4.14 23.03
CA ALA A 3 31.55 3.19 22.83
C ALA A 3 30.22 3.84 23.21
N VAL A 4 29.27 3.89 22.28
CA VAL A 4 27.86 4.20 22.58
C VAL A 4 27.19 2.87 22.96
N LYS A 5 26.83 2.74 24.20
CA LYS A 5 26.05 1.64 24.76
C LYS A 5 24.65 1.67 24.17
N SER A 6 24.28 0.62 23.44
CA SER A 6 22.89 0.27 23.15
C SER A 6 22.21 -0.24 24.41
N SER A 7 21.24 0.48 24.91
CA SER A 7 20.33 -0.01 25.94
C SER A 7 18.91 0.21 25.44
N SER A 8 18.22 -0.86 25.09
CA SER A 8 16.78 -1.08 25.24
C SER A 8 16.29 -2.19 24.30
N ASP A 9 16.60 -3.42 24.68
CA ASP A 9 15.89 -4.58 24.14
C ASP A 9 15.80 -5.66 25.21
N LYS A 10 14.90 -5.49 26.11
CA LYS A 10 14.43 -6.53 27.05
C LYS A 10 13.14 -6.05 27.68
N THR A 11 12.03 -6.77 27.42
CA THR A 11 10.88 -6.94 28.33
C THR A 11 9.50 -7.01 27.68
N PHE A 12 9.35 -7.37 26.40
CA PHE A 12 8.00 -7.58 25.84
C PHE A 12 7.70 -9.03 25.40
N ARG A 13 8.68 -9.94 25.39
CA ARG A 13 8.48 -11.36 24.97
C ARG A 13 7.94 -12.30 26.04
N GLY A 14 8.10 -11.98 27.33
CA GLY A 14 7.69 -12.86 28.43
C GLY A 14 6.23 -12.78 28.83
N ASP A 15 5.67 -11.57 28.86
CA ASP A 15 4.38 -11.34 29.51
C ASP A 15 3.18 -11.81 28.69
N LYS A 16 3.22 -11.77 27.36
CA LYS A 16 2.12 -12.23 26.51
C LYS A 16 1.99 -13.75 26.47
N LEU A 17 3.09 -14.49 26.48
CA LEU A 17 3.08 -15.96 26.59
C LEU A 17 2.58 -16.43 27.95
N GLN A 18 2.95 -15.76 29.06
CA GLN A 18 2.46 -16.08 30.39
C GLN A 18 0.96 -15.82 30.58
N ILE A 19 0.36 -14.84 29.89
CA ILE A 19 -1.09 -14.59 29.94
C ILE A 19 -1.86 -15.74 29.30
N TYR A 20 -1.32 -16.41 28.28
CA TYR A 20 -1.93 -17.59 27.65
C TYR A 20 -1.89 -18.84 28.53
N ASP A 21 -0.82 -19.06 29.28
CA ASP A 21 -0.71 -20.15 30.24
C ASP A 21 -1.66 -19.99 31.46
N SER A 22 -2.14 -18.76 31.70
CA SER A 22 -3.07 -18.44 32.82
C SER A 22 -4.54 -18.39 32.42
N LEU A 23 -4.89 -18.66 31.15
CA LEU A 23 -6.29 -18.83 30.77
C LEU A 23 -6.83 -20.15 31.38
N PRO A 24 -8.06 -20.15 31.91
CA PRO A 24 -8.67 -21.39 32.35
C PRO A 24 -8.64 -22.43 31.23
N LYS A 25 -7.91 -23.51 31.42
CA LYS A 25 -7.73 -24.57 30.42
C LYS A 25 -9.02 -25.28 30.01
N ASP A 26 -10.14 -24.98 30.68
CA ASP A 26 -11.36 -25.74 30.57
C ASP A 26 -12.63 -24.90 30.54
N ASN A 27 -12.77 -24.04 29.54
CA ASN A 27 -14.11 -23.52 29.27
C ASN A 27 -14.91 -24.41 28.29
N GLY A 28 -14.39 -25.58 27.92
CA GLY A 28 -15.04 -26.48 26.97
C GLY A 28 -15.06 -25.97 25.52
N LEU A 29 -14.42 -24.83 25.24
CA LEU A 29 -14.36 -24.27 23.88
C LEU A 29 -13.29 -24.98 23.06
N GLN A 30 -13.69 -25.55 21.92
CA GLN A 30 -12.76 -25.96 20.87
C GLN A 30 -12.37 -24.74 20.05
N ARG A 31 -11.18 -24.23 20.27
CA ARG A 31 -10.65 -23.07 19.54
C ARG A 31 -9.35 -23.42 18.83
N TYR A 32 -9.17 -22.76 17.71
CA TYR A 32 -8.01 -22.97 16.84
C TYR A 32 -7.47 -21.63 16.39
N LEU A 33 -6.16 -21.43 16.54
CA LEU A 33 -5.46 -20.33 15.89
C LEU A 33 -5.46 -20.59 14.38
N VAL A 34 -5.76 -19.59 13.54
CA VAL A 34 -5.96 -19.79 12.10
C VAL A 34 -5.34 -18.67 11.27
N GLY A 35 -5.27 -18.92 9.97
CA GLY A 35 -4.98 -17.88 8.97
C GLY A 35 -3.56 -17.34 9.04
N GLY A 36 -3.44 -16.01 9.00
CA GLY A 36 -2.15 -15.30 8.94
C GLY A 36 -1.20 -15.65 10.07
N ALA A 37 -1.71 -15.82 11.28
CA ALA A 37 -0.90 -16.13 12.46
C ALA A 37 -0.20 -17.49 12.35
N VAL A 38 -0.90 -18.53 11.87
CA VAL A 38 -0.33 -19.87 11.69
C VAL A 38 0.67 -19.86 10.53
N ARG A 39 0.29 -19.26 9.39
CA ARG A 39 1.17 -19.12 8.22
C ARG A 39 2.46 -18.41 8.59
N ASP A 40 2.37 -17.22 9.20
CA ASP A 40 3.54 -16.39 9.50
C ASP A 40 4.45 -17.10 10.51
N LYS A 41 3.88 -17.82 11.51
CA LYS A 41 4.63 -18.68 12.43
C LYS A 41 5.39 -19.80 11.71
N LEU A 42 4.75 -20.48 10.75
CA LEU A 42 5.40 -21.55 9.96
C LEU A 42 6.50 -21.01 9.02
N LEU A 43 6.39 -19.75 8.62
CA LEU A 43 7.41 -19.03 7.83
C LEU A 43 8.49 -18.38 8.70
N ASN A 44 8.42 -18.48 10.04
CA ASN A 44 9.29 -17.78 10.99
C ASN A 44 9.23 -16.24 10.84
N ILE A 45 8.05 -15.71 10.50
CA ILE A 45 7.77 -14.28 10.44
C ILE A 45 7.06 -13.87 11.73
N ASP A 46 7.48 -12.75 12.33
CA ASP A 46 6.76 -12.21 13.50
C ASP A 46 5.34 -11.79 13.08
N SER A 47 4.35 -12.30 13.79
CA SER A 47 2.93 -11.95 13.60
C SER A 47 2.35 -11.47 14.92
N TYR A 48 1.66 -10.33 14.87
CA TYR A 48 1.04 -9.71 16.05
C TYR A 48 -0.47 -9.93 16.10
N ASP A 49 -1.11 -10.19 14.95
CA ASP A 49 -2.55 -10.44 14.86
C ASP A 49 -2.82 -11.93 15.00
N ARG A 50 -3.71 -12.28 15.94
CA ARG A 50 -4.11 -13.65 16.22
C ARG A 50 -5.60 -13.77 16.04
N ASP A 51 -5.99 -14.50 15.01
CA ASP A 51 -7.37 -14.84 14.70
C ASP A 51 -7.67 -16.25 15.18
N TRP A 52 -8.77 -16.42 15.92
CA TRP A 52 -9.20 -17.69 16.42
C TRP A 52 -10.53 -18.11 15.80
N VAL A 53 -10.65 -19.39 15.47
CA VAL A 53 -11.94 -20.03 15.14
C VAL A 53 -12.40 -20.88 16.32
N VAL A 54 -13.65 -20.73 16.68
CA VAL A 54 -14.32 -21.52 17.73
C VAL A 54 -15.33 -22.44 17.08
N VAL A 55 -15.17 -23.75 17.32
CA VAL A 55 -16.04 -24.81 16.80
C VAL A 55 -16.98 -25.30 17.92
N GLY A 56 -18.19 -25.70 17.55
CA GLY A 56 -19.14 -26.32 18.49
C GLY A 56 -19.76 -25.37 19.52
N SER A 57 -19.74 -24.05 19.27
CA SER A 57 -20.27 -23.04 20.19
C SER A 57 -21.35 -22.16 19.53
N THR A 58 -22.07 -21.43 20.38
CA THR A 58 -23.11 -20.47 19.98
C THR A 58 -22.76 -19.08 20.46
N PRO A 59 -23.34 -18.00 19.85
CA PRO A 59 -23.16 -16.63 20.33
C PRO A 59 -23.47 -16.48 21.83
N GLN A 60 -24.54 -17.07 22.29
CA GLN A 60 -24.93 -17.02 23.71
C GLN A 60 -23.90 -17.68 24.64
N GLN A 61 -23.28 -18.76 24.21
CA GLN A 61 -22.21 -19.40 24.99
C GLN A 61 -20.96 -18.51 25.04
N MET A 62 -20.60 -17.86 23.95
CA MET A 62 -19.48 -16.92 23.91
C MET A 62 -19.71 -15.73 24.85
N GLU A 63 -20.91 -15.14 24.84
CA GLU A 63 -21.28 -14.03 25.71
C GLU A 63 -21.28 -14.47 27.21
N ASN A 64 -21.81 -15.65 27.53
CA ASN A 64 -21.81 -16.21 28.89
C ASN A 64 -20.38 -16.43 29.43
N LEU A 65 -19.39 -16.64 28.53
CA LEU A 65 -17.98 -16.76 28.88
C LEU A 65 -17.26 -15.39 28.96
N GLY A 66 -18.01 -14.30 28.81
CA GLY A 66 -17.51 -12.94 28.93
C GLY A 66 -16.88 -12.37 27.65
N PHE A 67 -17.02 -13.03 26.52
CA PHE A 67 -16.62 -12.47 25.23
C PHE A 67 -17.57 -11.35 24.81
N THR A 68 -17.05 -10.34 24.11
CA THR A 68 -17.84 -9.20 23.63
C THR A 68 -18.05 -9.32 22.13
N ALA A 69 -19.31 -9.41 21.68
CA ALA A 69 -19.65 -9.44 20.27
C ALA A 69 -19.23 -8.13 19.56
N VAL A 70 -18.58 -8.26 18.39
CA VAL A 70 -18.19 -7.15 17.51
C VAL A 70 -18.64 -7.46 16.09
N GLY A 71 -19.22 -6.46 15.42
CA GLY A 71 -19.80 -6.64 14.09
C GLY A 71 -21.29 -7.00 14.12
N LYS A 72 -22.00 -6.52 13.09
CA LYS A 72 -23.47 -6.74 13.01
C LYS A 72 -23.82 -7.99 12.20
N ASP A 73 -22.96 -8.37 11.27
CA ASP A 73 -23.29 -9.36 10.24
C ASP A 73 -22.54 -10.70 10.44
N PHE A 74 -21.49 -10.71 11.29
CA PHE A 74 -20.65 -11.89 11.50
C PHE A 74 -20.43 -12.17 12.99
N PRO A 75 -20.44 -13.44 13.41
CA PRO A 75 -20.27 -13.84 14.81
C PRO A 75 -18.79 -13.78 15.24
N VAL A 76 -18.26 -12.58 15.34
CA VAL A 76 -16.89 -12.30 15.83
C VAL A 76 -17.00 -11.72 17.24
N PHE A 77 -16.15 -12.20 18.13
CA PHE A 77 -16.13 -11.86 19.55
C PHE A 77 -14.72 -11.48 19.99
N LEU A 78 -14.60 -10.46 20.84
CA LEU A 78 -13.34 -10.09 21.46
C LEU A 78 -13.17 -10.85 22.78
N HIS A 79 -12.01 -11.46 22.92
CA HIS A 79 -11.64 -12.14 24.16
C HIS A 79 -11.61 -11.14 25.34
N PRO A 80 -12.19 -11.46 26.52
CA PRO A 80 -12.38 -10.49 27.61
C PRO A 80 -11.07 -9.84 28.09
N LYS A 81 -9.96 -10.59 28.09
CA LYS A 81 -8.65 -10.13 28.58
C LYS A 81 -7.72 -9.68 27.46
N THR A 82 -7.49 -10.55 26.44
CA THR A 82 -6.48 -10.29 25.39
C THR A 82 -6.97 -9.40 24.27
N LYS A 83 -8.30 -9.27 24.13
CA LYS A 83 -8.97 -8.54 23.03
C LYS A 83 -8.72 -9.15 21.65
N GLU A 84 -8.17 -10.36 21.58
CA GLU A 84 -8.01 -11.09 20.33
C GLU A 84 -9.36 -11.51 19.76
N GLU A 85 -9.45 -11.54 18.43
CA GLU A 85 -10.68 -11.90 17.74
C GLU A 85 -10.92 -13.40 17.72
N HIS A 86 -12.13 -13.79 18.08
CA HIS A 86 -12.64 -15.17 18.07
C HIS A 86 -13.89 -15.22 17.22
N ALA A 87 -13.83 -15.88 16.08
CA ALA A 87 -14.98 -16.07 15.20
C ALA A 87 -15.57 -17.47 15.40
N LEU A 88 -16.89 -17.60 15.40
CA LEU A 88 -17.51 -18.92 15.33
C LEU A 88 -17.23 -19.53 13.95
N ALA A 89 -17.00 -20.85 13.91
CA ALA A 89 -16.89 -21.60 12.68
C ALA A 89 -18.14 -21.38 11.83
N ARG A 90 -17.97 -21.15 10.54
CA ARG A 90 -19.07 -20.80 9.65
C ARG A 90 -18.85 -21.30 8.23
N THR A 91 -19.94 -21.50 7.52
CA THR A 91 -19.97 -21.60 6.06
C THR A 91 -20.57 -20.33 5.47
N GLU A 92 -20.18 -20.02 4.25
CA GLU A 92 -20.70 -18.89 3.50
C GLU A 92 -21.35 -19.42 2.22
N ARG A 93 -22.56 -18.94 1.88
CA ARG A 93 -23.23 -19.28 0.63
C ARG A 93 -23.61 -18.00 -0.10
N LYS A 94 -23.34 -17.95 -1.38
CA LYS A 94 -23.76 -16.83 -2.23
C LYS A 94 -25.28 -16.91 -2.44
N SER A 95 -26.03 -15.89 -1.97
CA SER A 95 -27.49 -15.77 -2.13
C SER A 95 -27.89 -14.65 -3.10
N GLY A 96 -26.93 -13.87 -3.65
CA GLY A 96 -27.17 -12.76 -4.57
C GLY A 96 -25.90 -12.20 -5.19
N SER A 97 -26.03 -11.12 -5.96
CA SER A 97 -24.88 -10.43 -6.57
C SER A 97 -24.21 -9.47 -5.58
N GLY A 98 -22.87 -9.37 -5.60
CA GLY A 98 -22.10 -8.43 -4.79
C GLY A 98 -21.94 -8.85 -3.30
N TYR A 99 -21.45 -7.90 -2.49
CA TYR A 99 -21.07 -8.14 -1.08
C TYR A 99 -22.26 -8.49 -0.15
N THR A 100 -23.44 -7.94 -0.40
CA THR A 100 -24.65 -8.20 0.40
C THR A 100 -25.34 -9.53 0.08
N GLY A 101 -24.78 -10.28 -0.89
CA GLY A 101 -25.34 -11.53 -1.38
C GLY A 101 -24.78 -12.78 -0.69
N PHE A 102 -24.16 -12.67 0.51
CA PHE A 102 -23.71 -13.81 1.27
C PHE A 102 -24.60 -14.07 2.47
N GLU A 103 -25.06 -15.29 2.62
CA GLU A 103 -25.65 -15.81 3.84
C GLU A 103 -24.60 -16.59 4.61
N CYS A 104 -24.30 -16.14 5.84
CA CYS A 104 -23.41 -16.85 6.73
C CYS A 104 -24.25 -17.82 7.60
N TYR A 105 -23.92 -19.09 7.51
CA TYR A 105 -24.43 -20.10 8.43
C TYR A 105 -23.37 -20.41 9.47
N PHE A 106 -23.71 -20.14 10.73
CA PHE A 106 -22.86 -20.43 11.88
C PHE A 106 -23.70 -21.15 12.93
N ALA A 107 -23.36 -22.39 13.20
CA ALA A 107 -24.03 -23.23 14.19
C ALA A 107 -23.01 -24.23 14.77
N PRO A 108 -23.30 -24.87 15.92
CA PRO A 108 -22.37 -25.80 16.53
C PRO A 108 -22.01 -27.03 15.69
N ASP A 109 -22.76 -27.32 14.64
CA ASP A 109 -22.53 -28.42 13.71
C ASP A 109 -21.52 -28.09 12.60
N VAL A 110 -21.15 -26.82 12.44
CA VAL A 110 -20.10 -26.41 11.45
C VAL A 110 -18.74 -26.88 11.94
N SER A 111 -18.10 -27.71 11.15
CA SER A 111 -16.78 -28.27 11.42
C SER A 111 -15.63 -27.26 11.15
N LEU A 112 -14.47 -27.53 11.73
CA LEU A 112 -13.24 -26.77 11.41
C LEU A 112 -12.90 -26.86 9.92
N GLU A 113 -13.04 -28.03 9.31
CA GLU A 113 -12.72 -28.27 7.91
C GLU A 113 -13.59 -27.42 6.99
N GLU A 114 -14.89 -27.31 7.24
CA GLU A 114 -15.82 -26.46 6.50
C GLU A 114 -15.46 -24.97 6.62
N ASP A 115 -15.05 -24.49 7.81
CA ASP A 115 -14.57 -23.10 7.96
C ASP A 115 -13.28 -22.86 7.20
N LEU A 116 -12.36 -23.82 7.18
CA LEU A 116 -11.11 -23.72 6.44
C LEU A 116 -11.35 -23.76 4.92
N MET A 117 -12.33 -24.52 4.44
CA MET A 117 -12.65 -24.69 3.03
C MET A 117 -13.07 -23.37 2.34
N ARG A 118 -13.78 -22.50 3.06
CA ARG A 118 -14.25 -21.22 2.53
C ARG A 118 -13.16 -20.14 2.45
N ARG A 119 -11.93 -20.40 2.92
CA ARG A 119 -10.83 -19.41 2.91
C ARG A 119 -10.28 -19.19 1.52
N ASP A 120 -9.50 -18.10 1.38
CA ASP A 120 -8.96 -17.67 0.10
C ASP A 120 -7.82 -18.58 -0.41
N LEU A 121 -6.81 -18.83 0.44
CA LEU A 121 -5.60 -19.56 0.07
C LEU A 121 -5.33 -20.72 1.03
N THR A 122 -4.79 -21.82 0.51
CA THR A 122 -4.39 -23.00 1.29
C THR A 122 -3.46 -22.65 2.44
N ILE A 123 -2.52 -21.75 2.22
CA ILE A 123 -1.57 -21.26 3.23
C ILE A 123 -2.25 -20.47 4.38
N ASN A 124 -3.48 -20.01 4.19
CA ASN A 124 -4.32 -19.36 5.19
C ASN A 124 -5.39 -20.30 5.76
N ALA A 125 -5.49 -21.54 5.24
CA ALA A 125 -6.43 -22.57 5.64
C ALA A 125 -5.78 -23.66 6.53
N ILE A 126 -4.78 -23.26 7.31
CA ILE A 126 -4.11 -24.08 8.33
C ILE A 126 -4.57 -23.60 9.68
N ALA A 127 -4.91 -24.54 10.57
CA ALA A 127 -5.29 -24.26 11.94
C ALA A 127 -4.32 -24.90 12.93
N GLN A 128 -4.21 -24.33 14.14
CA GLN A 128 -3.41 -24.87 15.22
C GLN A 128 -4.21 -24.85 16.52
N ASP A 129 -4.26 -25.98 17.22
CA ASP A 129 -4.90 -26.07 18.53
C ASP A 129 -4.01 -25.52 19.67
N ASP A 130 -4.58 -25.47 20.88
CA ASP A 130 -3.86 -25.01 22.08
C ASP A 130 -2.67 -25.91 22.47
N LYS A 131 -2.59 -27.14 21.95
CA LYS A 131 -1.46 -28.06 22.16
C LYS A 131 -0.38 -27.93 21.10
N GLY A 132 -0.61 -27.08 20.10
CA GLY A 132 0.31 -26.87 18.99
C GLY A 132 0.16 -27.85 17.82
N GLN A 133 -0.85 -28.72 17.86
CA GLN A 133 -1.14 -29.64 16.77
C GLN A 133 -1.71 -28.86 15.58
N LEU A 134 -1.19 -29.14 14.38
CA LEU A 134 -1.63 -28.53 13.12
C LEU A 134 -2.75 -29.37 12.49
N TYR A 135 -3.74 -28.67 11.94
CA TYR A 135 -4.85 -29.18 11.16
C TYR A 135 -4.75 -28.54 9.77
N ASP A 136 -4.48 -29.34 8.76
CA ASP A 136 -4.19 -28.88 7.39
C ASP A 136 -4.86 -29.76 6.34
N PRO A 137 -6.21 -29.74 6.26
CA PRO A 137 -6.95 -30.59 5.32
C PRO A 137 -6.72 -30.22 3.87
N TYR A 138 -6.24 -28.99 3.57
CA TYR A 138 -6.06 -28.47 2.22
C TYR A 138 -4.60 -28.34 1.78
N HIS A 139 -3.68 -29.02 2.48
CA HIS A 139 -2.25 -29.09 2.14
C HIS A 139 -1.52 -27.74 2.13
N GLY A 140 -1.95 -26.80 2.94
CA GLY A 140 -1.32 -25.47 3.04
C GLY A 140 0.15 -25.51 3.47
N GLN A 141 0.56 -26.49 4.30
CA GLN A 141 1.97 -26.67 4.66
C GLN A 141 2.82 -27.07 3.45
N LYS A 142 2.27 -27.88 2.54
CA LYS A 142 2.95 -28.23 1.28
C LYS A 142 3.12 -26.98 0.42
N ASP A 143 2.07 -26.20 0.22
CA ASP A 143 2.12 -24.97 -0.56
C ASP A 143 3.05 -23.91 0.09
N LEU A 144 3.15 -23.86 1.41
CA LEU A 144 4.16 -23.05 2.11
C LEU A 144 5.58 -23.49 1.79
N SER A 145 5.84 -24.80 1.80
CA SER A 145 7.14 -25.36 1.43
C SER A 145 7.50 -25.09 -0.02
N ASP A 146 6.53 -25.26 -0.92
CA ASP A 146 6.69 -25.09 -2.37
C ASP A 146 6.66 -23.60 -2.80
N ARG A 147 6.35 -22.69 -1.88
CA ARG A 147 6.23 -21.24 -2.14
C ARG A 147 5.13 -20.91 -3.14
N VAL A 148 3.96 -21.53 -2.99
CA VAL A 148 2.82 -21.41 -3.90
C VAL A 148 1.63 -20.75 -3.21
N LEU A 149 0.97 -19.82 -3.89
CA LEU A 149 -0.31 -19.23 -3.52
C LEU A 149 -1.41 -19.93 -4.30
N ARG A 150 -2.07 -20.88 -3.65
CA ARG A 150 -3.14 -21.70 -4.23
C ARG A 150 -4.45 -21.43 -3.53
N HIS A 151 -5.55 -21.29 -4.28
CA HIS A 151 -6.91 -21.24 -3.73
C HIS A 151 -7.27 -22.55 -3.03
N VAL A 152 -8.19 -22.49 -2.05
CA VAL A 152 -8.56 -23.66 -1.24
C VAL A 152 -9.51 -24.60 -2.00
N SER A 153 -10.52 -24.04 -2.67
CA SER A 153 -11.61 -24.78 -3.30
C SER A 153 -12.28 -23.96 -4.39
N ASP A 154 -13.21 -24.59 -5.15
CA ASP A 154 -14.01 -23.91 -6.18
C ASP A 154 -14.87 -22.77 -5.60
N ALA A 155 -15.16 -22.77 -4.29
CA ALA A 155 -15.82 -21.66 -3.62
C ALA A 155 -15.02 -20.33 -3.67
N PHE A 156 -13.79 -20.37 -4.18
CA PHE A 156 -12.98 -19.17 -4.42
C PHE A 156 -13.69 -18.15 -5.30
N VAL A 157 -14.46 -18.57 -6.30
CA VAL A 157 -15.18 -17.68 -7.21
C VAL A 157 -16.34 -16.93 -6.57
N GLU A 158 -16.78 -17.32 -5.38
CA GLU A 158 -17.92 -16.72 -4.72
C GLU A 158 -17.65 -15.27 -4.25
N ASP A 159 -16.42 -14.96 -3.79
CA ASP A 159 -16.05 -13.59 -3.39
C ASP A 159 -15.00 -13.00 -4.36
N PRO A 160 -15.39 -12.07 -5.24
CA PRO A 160 -14.46 -11.46 -6.20
C PRO A 160 -13.33 -10.66 -5.52
N LEU A 161 -13.45 -10.26 -4.25
CA LEU A 161 -12.35 -9.62 -3.53
C LEU A 161 -11.12 -10.53 -3.40
N ARG A 162 -11.30 -11.83 -3.46
CA ARG A 162 -10.20 -12.81 -3.35
C ARG A 162 -9.14 -12.59 -4.44
N VAL A 163 -9.53 -12.09 -5.61
CA VAL A 163 -8.59 -11.69 -6.68
C VAL A 163 -7.60 -10.63 -6.16
N LEU A 164 -8.09 -9.57 -5.52
CA LEU A 164 -7.24 -8.52 -4.97
C LEU A 164 -6.44 -9.04 -3.76
N ARG A 165 -7.02 -9.92 -2.96
CA ARG A 165 -6.34 -10.52 -1.81
C ARG A 165 -5.17 -11.40 -2.24
N VAL A 166 -5.33 -12.24 -3.27
CA VAL A 166 -4.23 -13.04 -3.84
C VAL A 166 -3.12 -12.14 -4.34
N ALA A 167 -3.44 -11.12 -5.13
CA ALA A 167 -2.46 -10.14 -5.61
C ALA A 167 -1.70 -9.47 -4.46
N ARG A 168 -2.38 -9.11 -3.37
CA ARG A 168 -1.75 -8.55 -2.17
C ARG A 168 -0.87 -9.56 -1.43
N PHE A 169 -1.28 -10.82 -1.33
CA PHE A 169 -0.44 -11.86 -0.73
C PHE A 169 0.79 -12.15 -1.60
N ALA A 170 0.66 -12.12 -2.92
CA ALA A 170 1.79 -12.18 -3.83
C ALA A 170 2.79 -11.03 -3.55
N ALA A 171 2.31 -9.80 -3.44
CA ALA A 171 3.13 -8.64 -3.08
C ALA A 171 3.78 -8.78 -1.68
N LYS A 172 3.04 -9.28 -0.68
CA LYS A 172 3.55 -9.48 0.68
C LYS A 172 4.66 -10.52 0.75
N LEU A 173 4.50 -11.62 0.00
CA LEU A 173 5.35 -12.82 0.13
C LEU A 173 6.35 -12.97 -1.03
N HIS A 174 6.40 -12.01 -1.97
CA HIS A 174 7.30 -12.04 -3.12
C HIS A 174 8.77 -12.19 -2.72
N HIS A 175 9.21 -11.47 -1.70
CA HIS A 175 10.59 -11.56 -1.18
C HIS A 175 10.97 -12.94 -0.63
N LEU A 176 9.99 -13.83 -0.41
CA LEU A 176 10.16 -15.23 -0.05
C LEU A 176 10.00 -16.17 -1.26
N ASN A 177 9.96 -15.62 -2.49
CA ASN A 177 9.80 -16.33 -3.75
C ASN A 177 8.46 -17.06 -3.91
N PHE A 178 7.38 -16.54 -3.31
CA PHE A 178 6.04 -17.08 -3.55
C PHE A 178 5.53 -16.66 -4.93
N THR A 179 4.90 -17.61 -5.63
CA THR A 179 4.24 -17.41 -6.92
C THR A 179 2.78 -17.86 -6.85
N VAL A 180 1.92 -17.28 -7.68
CA VAL A 180 0.53 -17.72 -7.78
C VAL A 180 0.46 -19.02 -8.61
N ALA A 181 -0.29 -20.00 -8.12
CA ALA A 181 -0.50 -21.25 -8.85
C ALA A 181 -1.22 -20.97 -10.18
N PRO A 182 -0.84 -21.63 -11.31
CA PRO A 182 -1.48 -21.41 -12.61
C PRO A 182 -3.01 -21.56 -12.55
N GLU A 183 -3.52 -22.61 -11.92
CA GLU A 183 -4.95 -22.85 -11.75
C GLU A 183 -5.65 -21.78 -10.90
N THR A 184 -4.93 -21.11 -10.01
CA THR A 184 -5.47 -19.96 -9.24
C THR A 184 -5.52 -18.71 -10.12
N MET A 185 -4.51 -18.50 -10.96
CA MET A 185 -4.51 -17.42 -11.94
C MET A 185 -5.63 -17.57 -12.95
N ASP A 186 -5.89 -18.81 -13.43
CA ASP A 186 -7.00 -19.11 -14.32
C ASP A 186 -8.34 -18.78 -13.66
N MET A 187 -8.55 -19.20 -12.41
CA MET A 187 -9.76 -18.90 -11.66
C MET A 187 -9.94 -17.40 -11.39
N MET A 188 -8.86 -16.66 -11.12
CA MET A 188 -8.91 -15.20 -11.02
C MET A 188 -9.36 -14.57 -12.35
N SER A 189 -8.88 -15.07 -13.47
CA SER A 189 -9.27 -14.62 -14.81
C SER A 189 -10.74 -14.95 -15.12
N GLU A 190 -11.26 -16.09 -14.67
CA GLU A 190 -12.68 -16.45 -14.78
C GLU A 190 -13.57 -15.47 -13.99
N ILE A 191 -13.17 -15.07 -12.76
CA ILE A 191 -13.88 -14.05 -11.97
C ILE A 191 -13.91 -12.72 -12.71
N VAL A 192 -12.82 -12.31 -13.34
CA VAL A 192 -12.78 -11.09 -14.17
C VAL A 192 -13.76 -11.19 -15.32
N GLN A 193 -13.76 -12.30 -16.06
CA GLN A 193 -14.64 -12.53 -17.22
C GLN A 193 -16.12 -12.61 -16.85
N SER A 194 -16.45 -13.08 -15.64
CA SER A 194 -17.83 -13.12 -15.15
C SER A 194 -18.44 -11.71 -14.92
N GLY A 195 -17.60 -10.68 -14.83
CA GLY A 195 -18.02 -9.32 -14.52
C GLY A 195 -18.27 -9.02 -13.02
N GLU A 196 -18.17 -10.03 -12.15
CA GLU A 196 -18.43 -9.90 -10.70
C GLU A 196 -17.46 -8.91 -10.03
N LEU A 197 -16.25 -8.78 -10.56
CA LEU A 197 -15.22 -7.87 -10.01
C LEU A 197 -15.67 -6.39 -10.06
N ALA A 198 -16.50 -6.00 -11.03
CA ALA A 198 -17.02 -4.64 -11.16
C ALA A 198 -18.01 -4.26 -10.04
N HIS A 199 -18.54 -5.24 -9.30
CA HIS A 199 -19.46 -5.02 -8.19
C HIS A 199 -18.77 -4.82 -6.83
N LEU A 200 -17.43 -4.85 -6.79
CA LEU A 200 -16.69 -4.54 -5.57
C LEU A 200 -16.90 -3.09 -5.14
N THR A 201 -17.16 -2.88 -3.86
CA THR A 201 -17.27 -1.52 -3.32
C THR A 201 -15.92 -0.81 -3.37
N ALA A 202 -15.94 0.50 -3.55
CA ALA A 202 -14.77 1.35 -3.61
C ALA A 202 -13.85 1.16 -2.38
N GLU A 203 -14.46 1.05 -1.21
CA GLU A 203 -13.76 0.89 0.07
C GLU A 203 -13.00 -0.44 0.14
N ARG A 204 -13.59 -1.54 -0.38
CA ARG A 204 -12.91 -2.86 -0.42
C ARG A 204 -11.73 -2.83 -1.38
N VAL A 205 -11.87 -2.20 -2.54
CA VAL A 205 -10.77 -2.01 -3.50
C VAL A 205 -9.65 -1.19 -2.87
N TRP A 206 -9.99 -0.05 -2.26
CA TRP A 206 -9.00 0.80 -1.60
C TRP A 206 -8.28 0.06 -0.46
N GLN A 207 -8.99 -0.67 0.37
CA GLN A 207 -8.38 -1.41 1.49
C GLN A 207 -7.32 -2.41 1.03
N GLU A 208 -7.55 -3.18 -0.03
CA GLU A 208 -6.57 -4.13 -0.52
C GLU A 208 -5.40 -3.42 -1.22
N TRP A 209 -5.66 -2.36 -1.98
CA TRP A 209 -4.61 -1.53 -2.56
C TRP A 209 -3.77 -0.84 -1.48
N HIS A 210 -4.40 -0.21 -0.50
CA HIS A 210 -3.72 0.42 0.64
C HIS A 210 -2.83 -0.57 1.40
N LYS A 211 -3.34 -1.78 1.68
CA LYS A 211 -2.55 -2.84 2.31
C LYS A 211 -1.38 -3.29 1.42
N SER A 212 -1.55 -3.31 0.10
CA SER A 212 -0.47 -3.64 -0.82
C SER A 212 0.65 -2.60 -0.81
N LEU A 213 0.32 -1.30 -0.65
CA LEU A 213 1.33 -0.25 -0.52
C LEU A 213 2.28 -0.46 0.67
N SER A 214 1.83 -1.13 1.74
CA SER A 214 2.64 -1.44 2.92
C SER A 214 3.55 -2.66 2.75
N THR A 215 3.42 -3.40 1.66
CA THR A 215 4.23 -4.60 1.40
C THR A 215 5.64 -4.23 0.92
N PRO A 216 6.60 -5.16 0.97
CA PRO A 216 7.94 -4.95 0.41
C PRO A 216 7.93 -4.77 -1.11
N HIS A 217 6.94 -5.36 -1.82
CA HIS A 217 6.86 -5.40 -3.28
C HIS A 217 5.48 -4.96 -3.79
N PRO A 218 5.08 -3.67 -3.60
CA PRO A 218 3.76 -3.19 -4.03
C PRO A 218 3.54 -3.24 -5.55
N GLU A 219 4.60 -3.26 -6.36
CA GLU A 219 4.56 -3.45 -7.81
C GLU A 219 3.95 -4.81 -8.21
N VAL A 220 4.18 -5.85 -7.41
CA VAL A 220 3.68 -7.19 -7.67
C VAL A 220 2.16 -7.24 -7.58
N PHE A 221 1.54 -6.45 -6.72
CA PHE A 221 0.09 -6.31 -6.67
C PHE A 221 -0.49 -5.87 -8.02
N LEU A 222 0.07 -4.81 -8.60
CA LEU A 222 -0.35 -4.29 -9.91
C LEU A 222 -0.05 -5.29 -11.03
N SER A 223 1.11 -5.94 -10.98
CA SER A 223 1.53 -6.94 -11.99
C SER A 223 0.59 -8.15 -12.03
N ILE A 224 0.24 -8.73 -10.88
CA ILE A 224 -0.71 -9.87 -10.80
C ILE A 224 -2.11 -9.45 -11.27
N LEU A 225 -2.59 -8.27 -10.87
CA LEU A 225 -3.87 -7.76 -11.37
C LEU A 225 -3.86 -7.52 -12.89
N LYS A 226 -2.72 -7.09 -13.45
CA LYS A 226 -2.55 -6.95 -14.91
C LYS A 226 -2.61 -8.31 -15.60
N GLU A 227 -1.90 -9.29 -15.09
CA GLU A 227 -1.80 -10.63 -15.65
C GLU A 227 -3.17 -11.33 -15.74
N CYS A 228 -3.99 -11.27 -14.68
CA CYS A 228 -5.35 -11.87 -14.71
C CYS A 228 -6.42 -10.96 -15.35
N GLY A 229 -6.06 -9.75 -15.82
CA GLY A 229 -7.00 -8.78 -16.41
C GLY A 229 -7.81 -7.95 -15.40
N ALA A 230 -7.62 -8.17 -14.11
CA ALA A 230 -8.35 -7.44 -13.06
C ALA A 230 -8.01 -5.95 -13.01
N LEU A 231 -6.77 -5.58 -13.39
CA LEU A 231 -6.31 -4.19 -13.36
C LEU A 231 -7.20 -3.27 -14.20
N ALA A 232 -7.59 -3.72 -15.40
CA ALA A 232 -8.47 -2.99 -16.31
C ALA A 232 -9.87 -2.72 -15.73
N VAL A 233 -10.31 -3.55 -14.77
CA VAL A 233 -11.62 -3.41 -14.13
C VAL A 233 -11.53 -2.49 -12.90
N VAL A 234 -10.56 -2.73 -12.02
CA VAL A 234 -10.50 -2.06 -10.71
C VAL A 234 -9.72 -0.74 -10.74
N LEU A 235 -8.67 -0.65 -11.55
CA LEU A 235 -7.78 0.52 -11.70
C LEU A 235 -7.47 0.79 -13.18
N PRO A 236 -8.49 1.03 -14.02
CA PRO A 236 -8.34 1.23 -15.45
C PRO A 236 -7.39 2.40 -15.80
N GLU A 237 -7.25 3.37 -14.91
CA GLU A 237 -6.35 4.50 -15.10
C GLU A 237 -4.87 4.08 -15.06
N ILE A 238 -4.53 3.07 -14.25
CA ILE A 238 -3.18 2.47 -14.21
C ILE A 238 -3.03 1.48 -15.36
N ASP A 239 -4.05 0.70 -15.66
CA ASP A 239 -4.03 -0.26 -16.77
C ASP A 239 -3.74 0.42 -18.10
N ALA A 240 -4.29 1.61 -18.32
CA ALA A 240 -4.10 2.41 -19.53
C ALA A 240 -2.63 2.88 -19.77
N LEU A 241 -1.74 2.71 -18.82
CA LEU A 241 -0.31 3.04 -18.98
C LEU A 241 0.47 1.96 -19.72
N PHE A 242 -0.01 0.72 -19.69
CA PHE A 242 0.65 -0.41 -20.35
C PHE A 242 0.45 -0.34 -21.87
N GLY A 243 1.54 -0.53 -22.60
CA GLY A 243 1.57 -0.38 -24.06
C GLY A 243 1.77 1.06 -24.54
N VAL A 244 1.87 2.04 -23.63
CA VAL A 244 2.10 3.46 -23.96
C VAL A 244 3.62 3.75 -24.00
N PRO A 245 4.19 4.07 -25.18
CA PRO A 245 5.65 4.23 -25.31
C PRO A 245 6.12 5.58 -24.76
N GLN A 246 7.30 5.59 -24.15
CA GLN A 246 8.06 6.76 -23.71
C GLN A 246 9.34 6.92 -24.54
N PRO A 247 10.01 8.12 -24.52
CA PRO A 247 11.28 8.30 -25.23
C PRO A 247 12.37 7.41 -24.64
N GLU A 248 12.89 6.46 -25.42
CA GLU A 248 13.95 5.51 -25.04
C GLU A 248 15.18 6.18 -24.41
N LYS A 249 15.53 7.37 -24.90
CA LYS A 249 16.65 8.15 -24.35
C LYS A 249 16.54 8.41 -22.83
N TRP A 250 15.32 8.56 -22.33
CA TRP A 250 15.04 8.92 -20.95
C TRP A 250 14.42 7.77 -20.16
N HIS A 251 13.81 6.82 -20.86
CA HIS A 251 13.12 5.66 -20.33
C HIS A 251 13.51 4.41 -21.12
N PRO A 252 14.64 3.77 -20.78
CA PRO A 252 15.13 2.59 -21.52
C PRO A 252 14.15 1.40 -21.48
N GLU A 253 13.26 1.36 -20.51
CA GLU A 253 12.15 0.40 -20.40
C GLU A 253 11.04 0.63 -21.43
N ILE A 254 10.98 1.83 -22.02
CA ILE A 254 10.06 2.30 -23.06
C ILE A 254 8.58 2.32 -22.60
N ASP A 255 8.04 1.24 -22.07
CA ASP A 255 6.64 1.10 -21.66
C ASP A 255 6.34 1.85 -20.36
N THR A 256 5.32 2.73 -20.38
CA THR A 256 4.94 3.54 -19.20
C THR A 256 4.37 2.67 -18.06
N GLY A 257 3.67 1.58 -18.37
CA GLY A 257 3.17 0.66 -17.34
C GLY A 257 4.30 -0.09 -16.64
N ILE A 258 5.29 -0.56 -17.41
CA ILE A 258 6.51 -1.19 -16.86
C ILE A 258 7.28 -0.18 -16.00
N HIS A 259 7.45 1.06 -16.50
CA HIS A 259 8.02 2.14 -15.70
C HIS A 259 7.29 2.35 -14.37
N THR A 260 5.95 2.37 -14.39
CA THR A 260 5.13 2.54 -13.18
C THR A 260 5.39 1.42 -12.16
N LEU A 261 5.56 0.17 -12.60
CA LEU A 261 5.94 -0.93 -11.70
C LEU A 261 7.32 -0.70 -11.09
N MET A 262 8.31 -0.32 -11.90
CA MET A 262 9.68 -0.04 -11.42
C MET A 262 9.69 1.12 -10.43
N VAL A 263 8.94 2.19 -10.68
CA VAL A 263 8.78 3.33 -9.76
C VAL A 263 8.11 2.91 -8.45
N ALA A 264 7.09 2.05 -8.50
CA ALA A 264 6.43 1.51 -7.30
C ALA A 264 7.41 0.73 -6.42
N GLN A 265 8.26 -0.10 -7.01
CA GLN A 265 9.31 -0.84 -6.32
C GLN A 265 10.33 0.12 -5.67
N GLN A 266 10.83 1.11 -6.41
CA GLN A 266 11.80 2.08 -5.88
C GLN A 266 11.19 2.92 -4.74
N ALA A 267 9.94 3.33 -4.86
CA ALA A 267 9.25 4.05 -3.79
C ALA A 267 9.14 3.21 -2.51
N ALA A 268 8.94 1.90 -2.62
CA ALA A 268 8.92 1.01 -1.47
C ALA A 268 10.30 0.87 -0.78
N LEU A 269 11.38 0.91 -1.55
CA LEU A 269 12.75 0.88 -1.03
C LEU A 269 13.15 2.21 -0.37
N LEU A 270 12.71 3.34 -0.93
CA LEU A 270 13.12 4.67 -0.49
C LEU A 270 12.30 5.22 0.68
N SER A 271 11.04 4.83 0.83
CA SER A 271 10.16 5.43 1.83
C SER A 271 9.18 4.43 2.47
N PRO A 272 9.01 4.48 3.80
CA PRO A 272 7.92 3.76 4.48
C PRO A 272 6.57 4.50 4.37
N SER A 273 6.54 5.77 3.92
CA SER A 273 5.33 6.58 3.79
C SER A 273 4.41 6.03 2.69
N LEU A 274 3.20 5.58 3.08
CA LEU A 274 2.24 5.05 2.13
C LEU A 274 1.72 6.12 1.15
N PRO A 275 1.50 7.40 1.55
CA PRO A 275 1.20 8.47 0.62
C PRO A 275 2.28 8.67 -0.46
N VAL A 276 3.58 8.54 -0.12
CA VAL A 276 4.70 8.59 -1.08
C VAL A 276 4.59 7.44 -2.07
N ARG A 277 4.40 6.20 -1.59
CA ARG A 277 4.27 5.00 -2.43
C ARG A 277 3.07 5.06 -3.36
N PHE A 278 1.95 5.62 -2.89
CA PHE A 278 0.77 5.86 -3.70
C PHE A 278 1.03 6.92 -4.78
N ALA A 279 1.56 8.09 -4.38
CA ALA A 279 1.84 9.18 -5.30
C ALA A 279 2.80 8.75 -6.43
N ALA A 280 3.80 7.95 -6.09
CA ALA A 280 4.73 7.36 -7.06
C ALA A 280 4.04 6.46 -8.08
N GLN A 281 3.02 5.67 -7.69
CA GLN A 281 2.27 4.82 -8.62
C GLN A 281 1.35 5.58 -9.58
N VAL A 282 0.92 6.79 -9.22
CA VAL A 282 -0.11 7.52 -9.98
C VAL A 282 0.37 8.82 -10.62
N HIS A 283 1.66 9.19 -10.48
CA HIS A 283 2.16 10.48 -10.93
C HIS A 283 2.03 10.69 -12.44
N ASP A 284 2.12 9.64 -13.22
CA ASP A 284 2.16 9.64 -14.67
C ASP A 284 0.85 9.22 -15.37
N LEU A 285 -0.27 9.14 -14.64
CA LEU A 285 -1.56 8.71 -15.22
C LEU A 285 -2.01 9.52 -16.44
N GLY A 286 -1.53 10.75 -16.59
CA GLY A 286 -1.82 11.57 -17.75
C GLY A 286 -1.25 11.03 -19.06
N LYS A 287 -0.18 10.21 -19.03
CA LYS A 287 0.41 9.58 -20.20
C LYS A 287 -0.55 8.55 -20.84
N GLY A 288 -1.32 7.83 -20.04
CA GLY A 288 -2.28 6.82 -20.51
C GLY A 288 -3.45 7.35 -21.33
N VAL A 289 -3.68 8.67 -21.36
CA VAL A 289 -4.73 9.31 -22.17
C VAL A 289 -4.18 10.23 -23.25
N THR A 290 -2.87 10.25 -23.45
CA THR A 290 -2.25 11.05 -24.50
C THR A 290 -2.53 10.42 -25.87
N PRO A 291 -3.01 11.18 -26.87
CA PRO A 291 -3.21 10.66 -28.22
C PRO A 291 -1.93 10.06 -28.79
N GLU A 292 -2.04 8.99 -29.57
CA GLU A 292 -0.89 8.33 -30.22
C GLU A 292 -0.05 9.29 -31.07
N SER A 293 -0.69 10.30 -31.66
CA SER A 293 0.00 11.34 -32.45
C SER A 293 0.98 12.19 -31.63
N GLU A 294 0.88 12.17 -30.30
CA GLU A 294 1.78 12.86 -29.38
C GLU A 294 2.83 11.95 -28.75
N TRP A 295 2.76 10.66 -29.04
CA TRP A 295 3.75 9.69 -28.58
C TRP A 295 5.12 9.91 -29.26
N PRO A 296 6.19 9.66 -28.56
CA PRO A 296 6.34 9.30 -27.13
C PRO A 296 6.51 10.51 -26.20
N SER A 297 6.22 11.74 -26.63
CA SER A 297 6.58 12.96 -25.88
C SER A 297 5.60 13.35 -24.78
N HIS A 298 4.35 12.88 -24.84
CA HIS A 298 3.30 13.08 -23.83
C HIS A 298 3.14 14.51 -23.33
N LYS A 299 3.04 15.47 -24.25
CA LYS A 299 2.87 16.88 -23.90
C LYS A 299 1.68 17.07 -22.97
N MET A 300 1.85 17.91 -21.94
CA MET A 300 0.80 18.25 -20.97
C MET A 300 0.30 17.09 -20.09
N HIS A 301 0.97 15.91 -20.05
CA HIS A 301 0.56 14.79 -19.22
C HIS A 301 0.40 15.15 -17.72
N CYS A 302 1.24 16.04 -17.19
CA CYS A 302 1.10 16.55 -15.84
C CYS A 302 -0.25 17.24 -15.62
N HIS A 303 -0.73 18.03 -16.59
CA HIS A 303 -2.00 18.75 -16.48
C HIS A 303 -3.21 17.81 -16.62
N THR A 304 -3.19 16.92 -17.59
CA THR A 304 -4.24 15.90 -17.79
C THR A 304 -4.28 14.93 -16.61
N GLY A 305 -3.14 14.52 -16.07
CA GLY A 305 -3.00 13.64 -14.93
C GLY A 305 -3.74 14.14 -13.68
N LEU A 306 -3.74 15.45 -13.42
CA LEU A 306 -4.44 16.04 -12.27
C LEU A 306 -5.94 15.69 -12.24
N LYS A 307 -6.61 15.72 -13.41
CA LYS A 307 -8.04 15.39 -13.51
C LYS A 307 -8.28 13.89 -13.30
N ILE A 308 -7.37 13.07 -13.82
CA ILE A 308 -7.47 11.61 -13.72
C ILE A 308 -7.27 11.19 -12.26
N ILE A 309 -6.21 11.69 -11.59
CA ILE A 309 -5.94 11.39 -10.17
C ILE A 309 -7.13 11.79 -9.29
N LYS A 310 -7.73 12.97 -9.51
CA LYS A 310 -8.93 13.38 -8.75
C LYS A 310 -10.07 12.40 -8.91
N LYS A 311 -10.41 12.04 -10.16
CA LYS A 311 -11.49 11.09 -10.46
C LYS A 311 -11.21 9.69 -9.90
N LEU A 312 -9.99 9.19 -10.03
CA LEU A 312 -9.54 7.94 -9.44
C LEU A 312 -9.75 7.95 -7.91
N CYS A 313 -9.24 8.99 -7.24
CA CYS A 313 -9.36 9.11 -5.79
C CYS A 313 -10.81 9.20 -5.31
N GLU A 314 -11.68 9.90 -6.05
CA GLU A 314 -13.12 9.96 -5.76
C GLU A 314 -13.78 8.60 -5.96
N ARG A 315 -13.49 7.91 -7.07
CA ARG A 315 -14.07 6.60 -7.43
C ARG A 315 -13.67 5.51 -6.45
N VAL A 316 -12.40 5.48 -6.01
CA VAL A 316 -11.85 4.42 -5.13
C VAL A 316 -11.90 4.83 -3.66
N ARG A 317 -12.37 6.02 -3.32
CA ARG A 317 -12.44 6.54 -1.94
C ARG A 317 -11.08 6.69 -1.26
N VAL A 318 -10.08 7.12 -2.03
CA VAL A 318 -8.73 7.38 -1.50
C VAL A 318 -8.74 8.56 -0.52
N PRO A 319 -8.12 8.46 0.68
CA PRO A 319 -8.05 9.57 1.63
C PRO A 319 -7.34 10.81 1.07
N ASN A 320 -7.74 11.98 1.56
CA ASN A 320 -7.26 13.27 1.05
C ASN A 320 -5.73 13.43 1.14
N GLU A 321 -5.08 12.91 2.17
CA GLU A 321 -3.63 13.02 2.32
C GLU A 321 -2.86 12.35 1.17
N PHE A 322 -3.31 11.18 0.70
CA PHE A 322 -2.75 10.48 -0.45
C PHE A 322 -3.00 11.26 -1.74
N ARG A 323 -4.26 11.70 -1.95
CA ARG A 323 -4.65 12.47 -3.13
C ARG A 323 -3.86 13.77 -3.23
N ASP A 324 -3.75 14.52 -2.14
CA ASP A 324 -3.16 15.86 -2.16
C ASP A 324 -1.65 15.78 -2.46
N LEU A 325 -0.94 14.78 -1.93
CA LEU A 325 0.45 14.54 -2.27
C LEU A 325 0.60 14.12 -3.74
N ALA A 326 -0.22 13.18 -4.21
CA ALA A 326 -0.19 12.70 -5.60
C ALA A 326 -0.42 13.83 -6.63
N LEU A 327 -1.33 14.76 -6.32
CA LEU A 327 -1.57 15.92 -7.17
C LEU A 327 -0.36 16.85 -7.27
N LEU A 328 0.35 17.08 -6.16
CA LEU A 328 1.55 17.92 -6.15
C LEU A 328 2.70 17.25 -6.92
N VAL A 329 2.88 15.95 -6.74
CA VAL A 329 3.89 15.19 -7.49
C VAL A 329 3.58 15.20 -8.97
N CYS A 330 2.36 14.86 -9.37
CA CYS A 330 1.94 14.87 -10.79
C CYS A 330 2.16 16.23 -11.44
N GLU A 331 1.82 17.33 -10.75
CA GLU A 331 1.96 18.68 -11.30
C GLU A 331 3.41 19.13 -11.45
N GLN A 332 4.31 18.71 -10.55
CA GLN A 332 5.61 19.34 -10.39
C GLN A 332 6.82 18.43 -10.63
N HIS A 333 6.65 17.10 -10.77
CA HIS A 333 7.77 16.18 -10.95
C HIS A 333 8.68 16.58 -12.12
N SER A 334 8.11 17.02 -13.24
CA SER A 334 8.88 17.48 -14.40
C SER A 334 9.75 18.72 -14.09
N ASN A 335 9.28 19.63 -13.24
CA ASN A 335 10.09 20.76 -12.78
C ASN A 335 11.23 20.30 -11.88
N ILE A 336 10.95 19.34 -11.00
CA ILE A 336 11.97 18.79 -10.08
C ILE A 336 13.07 18.09 -10.88
N HIS A 337 12.74 17.26 -11.85
CA HIS A 337 13.74 16.60 -12.71
C HIS A 337 14.63 17.60 -13.44
N ARG A 338 14.11 18.76 -13.77
CA ARG A 338 14.84 19.84 -14.44
C ARG A 338 15.49 20.85 -13.48
N ALA A 339 15.69 20.51 -12.22
CA ALA A 339 16.25 21.41 -11.21
C ALA A 339 17.58 22.08 -11.63
N GLY A 340 18.37 21.42 -12.49
CA GLY A 340 19.61 22.01 -13.05
C GLY A 340 19.40 23.21 -13.96
N GLU A 341 18.20 23.34 -14.55
CA GLU A 341 17.86 24.39 -15.53
C GLU A 341 16.94 25.48 -14.94
N LEU A 342 16.41 25.28 -13.72
CA LEU A 342 15.45 26.20 -13.13
C LEU A 342 16.10 27.49 -12.64
N LYS A 343 15.39 28.61 -12.87
CA LYS A 343 15.73 29.92 -12.26
C LYS A 343 15.38 29.92 -10.75
N PRO A 344 16.08 30.69 -9.92
CA PRO A 344 15.79 30.82 -8.47
C PRO A 344 14.32 31.14 -8.17
N THR A 345 13.72 32.02 -8.96
CA THR A 345 12.30 32.38 -8.85
C THR A 345 11.36 31.21 -9.14
N THR A 346 11.78 30.25 -9.98
CA THR A 346 11.00 29.04 -10.25
C THR A 346 11.09 28.05 -9.09
N PHE A 347 12.28 27.87 -8.49
CA PHE A 347 12.40 27.12 -7.23
C PHE A 347 11.44 27.65 -6.17
N LEU A 348 11.43 28.97 -5.95
CA LEU A 348 10.55 29.59 -4.96
C LEU A 348 9.07 29.36 -5.29
N LYS A 349 8.66 29.46 -6.55
CA LYS A 349 7.27 29.16 -6.96
C LYS A 349 6.88 27.69 -6.66
N VAL A 350 7.77 26.76 -6.93
CA VAL A 350 7.54 25.34 -6.65
C VAL A 350 7.45 25.10 -5.14
N LEU A 351 8.37 25.66 -4.34
CA LEU A 351 8.33 25.57 -2.87
C LEU A 351 7.05 26.20 -2.29
N ASN A 352 6.61 27.36 -2.81
CA ASN A 352 5.34 27.97 -2.40
C ASN A 352 4.14 27.08 -2.75
N LYS A 353 4.15 26.43 -3.91
CA LYS A 353 3.10 25.50 -4.34
C LYS A 353 3.00 24.28 -3.41
N PHE A 354 4.12 23.79 -2.92
CA PHE A 354 4.18 22.69 -1.96
C PHE A 354 3.71 23.10 -0.56
N ASP A 355 3.59 24.40 -0.29
CA ASP A 355 3.24 24.93 1.04
C ASP A 355 4.23 24.47 2.13
N VAL A 356 5.51 24.38 1.77
CA VAL A 356 6.59 23.88 2.65
C VAL A 356 6.80 24.73 3.91
N TRP A 357 6.37 25.99 3.87
CA TRP A 357 6.49 26.91 5.02
C TRP A 357 5.58 26.52 6.19
N ARG A 358 4.46 25.85 5.90
CA ARG A 358 3.53 25.35 6.93
C ARG A 358 3.62 23.83 7.12
N LYS A 359 4.05 23.12 6.08
CA LYS A 359 4.15 21.66 6.03
C LYS A 359 5.53 21.25 5.50
N PRO A 360 6.59 21.39 6.30
CA PRO A 360 7.98 21.18 5.86
C PRO A 360 8.25 19.76 5.36
N ASP A 361 7.67 18.74 6.01
CA ASP A 361 7.88 17.33 5.65
C ASP A 361 7.40 16.99 4.22
N ARG A 362 6.50 17.83 3.67
CA ARG A 362 5.95 17.64 2.32
C ARG A 362 7.03 17.76 1.23
N LEU A 363 8.08 18.56 1.49
CA LEU A 363 9.19 18.67 0.52
C LEU A 363 9.90 17.34 0.36
N ASP A 364 10.26 16.68 1.46
CA ASP A 364 10.96 15.40 1.41
C ASP A 364 10.08 14.31 0.77
N ASP A 365 8.80 14.23 1.13
CA ASP A 365 7.84 13.30 0.51
C ASP A 365 7.79 13.43 -1.02
N ILE A 366 7.71 14.68 -1.54
CA ILE A 366 7.67 14.93 -2.99
C ILE A 366 9.00 14.59 -3.65
N LEU A 367 10.12 14.96 -3.01
CA LEU A 367 11.45 14.66 -3.54
C LEU A 367 11.74 13.16 -3.55
N LEU A 368 11.25 12.39 -2.57
CA LEU A 368 11.33 10.93 -2.56
C LEU A 368 10.51 10.30 -3.71
N CYS A 369 9.33 10.83 -4.02
CA CYS A 369 8.56 10.39 -5.19
C CYS A 369 9.34 10.61 -6.49
N CYS A 370 9.94 11.80 -6.67
CA CYS A 370 10.72 12.11 -7.86
C CYS A 370 12.04 11.31 -7.94
N GLN A 371 12.64 11.01 -6.80
CA GLN A 371 13.80 10.12 -6.72
C GLN A 371 13.41 8.68 -7.11
N ALA A 372 12.25 8.19 -6.68
CA ALA A 372 11.71 6.89 -7.06
C ALA A 372 11.43 6.81 -8.57
N ASP A 373 10.86 7.88 -9.16
CA ASP A 373 10.66 7.99 -10.61
C ASP A 373 12.00 7.93 -11.36
N HIS A 374 13.02 8.65 -10.91
CA HIS A 374 14.35 8.58 -11.51
C HIS A 374 14.96 7.18 -11.42
N ALA A 375 14.96 6.59 -10.22
CA ALA A 375 15.51 5.26 -9.96
C ALA A 375 14.66 4.13 -10.59
N GLY A 376 13.39 4.39 -10.88
CA GLY A 376 12.49 3.48 -11.60
C GLY A 376 12.75 3.37 -13.09
N ARG A 377 13.85 3.92 -13.60
CA ARG A 377 14.29 3.79 -15.00
C ARG A 377 15.35 2.73 -15.11
N LYS A 378 15.20 1.83 -16.05
CA LYS A 378 16.10 0.69 -16.24
C LYS A 378 17.56 1.13 -16.38
N GLY A 379 18.42 0.66 -15.46
CA GLY A 379 19.85 0.98 -15.40
C GLY A 379 20.18 2.29 -14.67
N LEU A 380 19.19 2.97 -14.06
CA LEU A 380 19.39 4.16 -13.24
C LEU A 380 19.11 3.93 -11.76
N GLU A 381 18.86 2.68 -11.36
CA GLU A 381 18.42 2.29 -10.02
C GLU A 381 19.34 2.81 -8.90
N ASP A 382 20.65 2.77 -9.13
CA ASP A 382 21.69 3.19 -8.19
C ASP A 382 22.33 4.55 -8.55
N GLN A 383 21.77 5.27 -9.52
CA GLN A 383 22.36 6.55 -9.94
C GLN A 383 22.00 7.68 -8.98
N PRO A 384 22.96 8.59 -8.68
CA PRO A 384 22.68 9.75 -7.85
C PRO A 384 21.55 10.62 -8.43
N TYR A 385 20.72 11.16 -7.54
CA TYR A 385 19.66 12.11 -7.90
C TYR A 385 19.96 13.51 -7.33
N PRO A 386 20.83 14.30 -7.98
CA PRO A 386 21.29 15.59 -7.46
C PRO A 386 20.19 16.65 -7.38
N GLN A 387 19.07 16.46 -8.07
CA GLN A 387 17.92 17.36 -8.04
C GLN A 387 17.34 17.50 -6.63
N LYS A 388 17.36 16.43 -5.83
CA LYS A 388 16.94 16.43 -4.43
C LYS A 388 17.76 17.44 -3.63
N ALA A 389 19.09 17.32 -3.67
CA ALA A 389 19.99 18.22 -2.95
C ALA A 389 19.82 19.68 -3.35
N ARG A 390 19.57 19.97 -4.65
CA ARG A 390 19.32 21.33 -5.13
C ARG A 390 18.05 21.93 -4.51
N PHE A 391 16.95 21.18 -4.42
CA PHE A 391 15.72 21.65 -3.77
C PHE A 391 15.88 21.82 -2.28
N GLU A 392 16.59 20.92 -1.59
CA GLU A 392 16.90 21.01 -0.17
C GLU A 392 17.73 22.27 0.14
N VAL A 393 18.80 22.54 -0.62
CA VAL A 393 19.64 23.73 -0.49
C VAL A 393 18.82 25.00 -0.75
N ALA A 394 17.99 25.01 -1.81
CA ALA A 394 17.13 26.15 -2.11
C ALA A 394 16.12 26.43 -0.99
N TYR A 395 15.52 25.40 -0.41
CA TYR A 395 14.59 25.51 0.70
C TYR A 395 15.27 26.05 1.95
N GLN A 396 16.43 25.51 2.33
CA GLN A 396 17.18 25.96 3.50
C GLN A 396 17.63 27.42 3.36
N ALA A 397 18.11 27.83 2.19
CA ALA A 397 18.48 29.23 1.93
C ALA A 397 17.28 30.18 2.06
N ALA A 398 16.13 29.78 1.51
CA ALA A 398 14.91 30.58 1.61
C ALA A 398 14.35 30.69 3.04
N LEU A 399 14.57 29.70 3.89
CA LEU A 399 14.19 29.72 5.31
C LEU A 399 14.95 30.74 6.13
N GLN A 400 16.20 31.06 5.75
CA GLN A 400 17.03 32.04 6.45
C GLN A 400 16.55 33.51 6.28
N VAL A 401 15.60 33.75 5.37
CA VAL A 401 15.06 35.10 5.11
C VAL A 401 14.02 35.44 6.16
N GLU A 402 14.42 36.17 7.17
CA GLU A 402 13.57 36.58 8.31
C GLU A 402 12.67 37.78 7.96
N VAL A 403 11.38 37.64 8.20
CA VAL A 403 10.38 38.70 8.03
C VAL A 403 10.69 39.90 8.93
N LYS A 404 11.25 39.66 10.12
CA LYS A 404 11.61 40.72 11.07
C LYS A 404 12.66 41.69 10.50
N ALA A 405 13.64 41.19 9.77
CA ALA A 405 14.64 42.01 9.10
C ALA A 405 14.02 42.92 8.03
N ILE A 406 13.05 42.39 7.27
CA ILE A 406 12.34 43.14 6.22
C ILE A 406 11.52 44.29 6.85
N ILE A 407 10.85 44.02 7.97
CA ILE A 407 10.11 45.05 8.70
C ILE A 407 11.05 46.12 9.27
N ALA A 408 12.23 45.74 9.79
CA ALA A 408 13.24 46.67 10.31
C ALA A 408 13.81 47.59 9.20
N ASP A 409 13.85 47.10 7.93
CA ASP A 409 14.24 47.89 6.76
C ASP A 409 13.12 48.84 6.27
N GLY A 410 11.98 48.92 6.97
CA GLY A 410 10.91 49.87 6.70
C GLY A 410 9.77 49.41 5.79
N PHE A 411 9.76 48.14 5.35
CA PHE A 411 8.68 47.59 4.53
C PHE A 411 7.41 47.37 5.36
N GLN A 412 6.22 47.59 4.77
CA GLN A 412 4.94 47.51 5.47
C GLN A 412 3.89 46.80 4.61
N GLY A 413 2.91 46.18 5.25
CA GLY A 413 1.73 45.59 4.58
C GLY A 413 2.11 44.53 3.53
N LYS A 414 1.62 44.69 2.31
CA LYS A 414 1.88 43.75 1.18
C LYS A 414 3.32 43.80 0.65
N ASP A 415 4.01 44.93 0.86
CA ASP A 415 5.40 45.10 0.37
C ASP A 415 6.37 44.19 1.14
N ILE A 416 6.05 43.81 2.39
CA ILE A 416 6.79 42.80 3.16
C ILE A 416 6.85 41.47 2.39
N ARG A 417 5.73 41.01 1.84
CA ARG A 417 5.68 39.75 1.10
C ARG A 417 6.47 39.83 -0.19
N GLU A 418 6.32 40.90 -0.92
CA GLU A 418 7.04 41.11 -2.20
C GLU A 418 8.55 41.12 -1.97
N GLU A 419 9.00 41.86 -0.94
CA GLU A 419 10.40 41.89 -0.60
C GLU A 419 10.93 40.54 -0.05
N GLN A 420 10.11 39.83 0.72
CA GLN A 420 10.46 38.48 1.18
C GLN A 420 10.67 37.51 0.01
N GLU A 421 9.77 37.50 -0.97
CA GLU A 421 9.90 36.65 -2.18
C GLU A 421 11.18 37.02 -2.97
N LYS A 422 11.49 38.31 -3.07
CA LYS A 422 12.71 38.78 -3.73
C LYS A 422 13.98 38.35 -3.00
N ARG A 423 14.05 38.55 -1.65
CA ARG A 423 15.20 38.13 -0.84
C ARG A 423 15.37 36.60 -0.83
N ARG A 424 14.29 35.85 -0.78
CA ARG A 424 14.32 34.39 -0.90
C ARG A 424 14.90 33.96 -2.24
N ALA A 425 14.48 34.57 -3.35
CA ALA A 425 15.03 34.26 -4.66
C ALA A 425 16.54 34.54 -4.75
N ILE A 426 17.01 35.64 -4.18
CA ILE A 426 18.45 35.99 -4.12
C ILE A 426 19.22 34.96 -3.25
N ALA A 427 18.67 34.60 -2.09
CA ALA A 427 19.29 33.61 -1.21
C ALA A 427 19.41 32.24 -1.88
N ILE A 428 18.37 31.83 -2.61
CA ILE A 428 18.39 30.59 -3.40
C ILE A 428 19.47 30.64 -4.49
N GLU A 429 19.58 31.77 -5.22
CA GLU A 429 20.59 31.97 -6.28
C GLU A 429 22.01 31.79 -5.73
N HIS A 430 22.31 32.45 -4.62
CA HIS A 430 23.62 32.37 -3.98
C HIS A 430 23.94 30.93 -3.54
N ALA A 431 23.03 30.28 -2.82
CA ALA A 431 23.23 28.93 -2.31
C ALA A 431 23.38 27.89 -3.45
N LEU A 432 22.63 28.03 -4.55
CA LEU A 432 22.76 27.14 -5.71
C LEU A 432 24.07 27.38 -6.48
N SER A 433 24.61 28.61 -6.47
CA SER A 433 25.91 28.90 -7.07
C SER A 433 27.07 28.31 -6.28
N GLU A 434 27.00 28.34 -4.96
CA GLU A 434 27.95 27.69 -4.06
C GLU A 434 27.93 26.16 -4.24
N LEU A 435 26.75 25.56 -4.31
CA LEU A 435 26.59 24.12 -4.55
C LEU A 435 27.18 23.68 -5.90
N ALA A 436 27.16 24.54 -6.92
CA ALA A 436 27.73 24.22 -8.21
C ALA A 436 29.27 24.32 -8.25
N SER A 437 29.87 24.99 -7.24
CA SER A 437 31.31 25.22 -7.15
C SER A 437 32.01 24.21 -6.23
N SER A 438 31.25 23.45 -5.47
CA SER A 438 31.69 22.37 -4.58
C SER A 438 31.63 21.00 -5.26
#